data_ab8568680f99755c8a81fbfd92d28619
#
_entry.id   ab8568680f99755c8a81fbfd92d28619
#
_cell.length_a   1.000
_cell.length_b   1.000
_cell.length_c   1.000
_cell.angle_alpha   90.00
_cell.angle_beta   90.00
_cell.angle_gamma   90.00
#
_symmetry.space_group_name_H-M   'P 1'
#
loop_
_entity.id
_entity.type
_entity.pdbx_description
1 polymer ?
#
loop_
_entity_poly.entity_id
_entity_poly.type
_entity_poly.pdbx_seq_one_letter_code
_entity_poly.pdbx_strand_id
1 'polypeptide(L)'
;MSVNIAKPIIIQIKDTRDELDFFETVSLPAEDEKTQEIIMNFPTVYIHNWQDSGDFEVYVGESNDIFKRTRQHYDAALDKKRWQSKLLEKDARLFIIGHEHFNKSLTLDIENRLMHYMMSVDRVKHVHNLRDNPQTSYYPMEELDEIFSKIWRGLRKENKELFPTESKIKDSAIYKASPLHKLTKDQEKARNLIIQKVFMAMENGEKQLIFIDGEAGTGKTVLNSSTFYELYCLAEESNKELSCHILKLSKHK
;
A
#
# COMPACT_ATOMS: atom_id res chain seq x y z
N MET A 1 -23.90 -0.96 21.30
CA MET A 1 -24.72 -1.16 20.09
C MET A 1 -23.74 -1.31 18.94
N SER A 2 -23.72 -2.46 18.27
CA SER A 2 -22.88 -2.61 17.07
C SER A 2 -23.44 -1.69 15.98
N VAL A 3 -22.67 -0.70 15.57
CA VAL A 3 -22.99 0.14 14.42
C VAL A 3 -23.00 -0.80 13.23
N ASN A 4 -24.13 -0.89 12.53
CA ASN A 4 -24.22 -1.72 11.33
C ASN A 4 -23.50 -0.98 10.19
N ILE A 5 -22.21 -1.22 10.06
CA ILE A 5 -21.38 -0.61 9.01
C ILE A 5 -21.83 -1.11 7.63
N ALA A 6 -22.09 -0.20 6.72
CA ALA A 6 -22.50 -0.51 5.35
C ALA A 6 -21.45 -1.37 4.59
N LYS A 7 -21.87 -1.94 3.48
CA LYS A 7 -20.94 -2.63 2.58
C LYS A 7 -20.17 -1.60 1.74
N PRO A 8 -18.88 -1.81 1.51
CA PRO A 8 -18.14 -0.97 0.58
C PRO A 8 -18.66 -1.18 -0.85
N ILE A 9 -18.58 -0.13 -1.64
CA ILE A 9 -18.74 -0.19 -3.09
C ILE A 9 -17.38 -0.59 -3.66
N ILE A 10 -17.36 -1.61 -4.50
CA ILE A 10 -16.16 -2.09 -5.19
C ILE A 10 -16.50 -2.22 -6.66
N ILE A 11 -15.83 -1.44 -7.49
CA ILE A 11 -16.02 -1.42 -8.92
C ILE A 11 -14.70 -1.82 -9.56
N GLN A 12 -14.75 -2.76 -10.50
CA GLN A 12 -13.60 -3.15 -11.30
C GLN A 12 -13.84 -2.80 -12.75
N ILE A 13 -12.90 -2.05 -13.35
CA ILE A 13 -12.90 -1.74 -14.77
C ILE A 13 -11.55 -2.14 -15.40
N LYS A 14 -11.52 -2.20 -16.72
CA LYS A 14 -10.25 -2.25 -17.43
C LYS A 14 -9.53 -0.91 -17.25
N ASP A 15 -8.24 -0.96 -16.98
CA ASP A 15 -7.46 0.21 -16.62
C ASP A 15 -6.96 0.95 -17.87
N THR A 16 -7.91 1.55 -18.57
CA THR A 16 -7.66 2.36 -19.78
C THR A 16 -8.47 3.66 -19.71
N ARG A 17 -8.00 4.68 -20.43
CA ARG A 17 -8.69 5.98 -20.47
C ARG A 17 -10.13 5.83 -20.98
N ASP A 18 -10.33 5.07 -22.06
CA ASP A 18 -11.64 4.90 -22.68
C ASP A 18 -12.64 4.21 -21.73
N GLU A 19 -12.19 3.19 -21.00
CA GLU A 19 -13.02 2.50 -20.00
C GLU A 19 -13.32 3.38 -18.78
N LEU A 20 -12.38 4.20 -18.35
CA LEU A 20 -12.60 5.18 -17.28
C LEU A 20 -13.65 6.22 -17.70
N ASP A 21 -13.51 6.78 -18.91
CA ASP A 21 -14.43 7.77 -19.45
C ASP A 21 -15.82 7.18 -19.68
N PHE A 22 -15.90 5.93 -20.17
CA PHE A 22 -17.17 5.20 -20.30
C PHE A 22 -17.80 4.92 -18.92
N PHE A 23 -17.01 4.53 -17.94
CA PHE A 23 -17.50 4.34 -16.58
C PHE A 23 -18.08 5.64 -16.00
N GLU A 24 -17.35 6.76 -16.09
CA GLU A 24 -17.79 8.05 -15.55
C GLU A 24 -19.08 8.56 -16.23
N THR A 25 -19.17 8.41 -17.56
CA THR A 25 -20.25 9.05 -18.33
C THR A 25 -21.45 8.15 -18.61
N VAL A 26 -21.30 6.84 -18.54
CA VAL A 26 -22.35 5.87 -18.90
C VAL A 26 -22.66 4.92 -17.75
N SER A 27 -21.66 4.20 -17.24
CA SER A 27 -21.92 3.13 -16.26
C SER A 27 -22.30 3.69 -14.90
N LEU A 28 -21.55 4.67 -14.38
CA LEU A 28 -21.82 5.26 -13.07
C LEU A 28 -23.18 5.99 -13.01
N PRO A 29 -23.63 6.76 -14.01
CA PRO A 29 -24.98 7.32 -14.04
C PRO A 29 -26.10 6.29 -14.08
N ALA A 30 -25.82 5.04 -14.45
CA ALA A 30 -26.79 3.94 -14.45
C ALA A 30 -26.88 3.21 -13.10
N GLU A 31 -25.94 3.47 -12.18
CA GLU A 31 -25.97 2.92 -10.83
C GLU A 31 -27.02 3.62 -9.95
N ASP A 32 -27.26 3.08 -8.75
CA ASP A 32 -28.13 3.72 -7.76
C ASP A 32 -27.56 5.06 -7.27
N GLU A 33 -28.43 5.96 -6.81
CA GLU A 33 -28.06 7.31 -6.36
C GLU A 33 -26.99 7.31 -5.27
N LYS A 34 -27.04 6.34 -4.36
CA LYS A 34 -26.06 6.23 -3.28
C LYS A 34 -24.67 5.87 -3.81
N THR A 35 -24.60 4.96 -4.77
CA THR A 35 -23.33 4.59 -5.43
C THR A 35 -22.76 5.78 -6.19
N GLN A 36 -23.60 6.50 -6.93
CA GLN A 36 -23.18 7.73 -7.63
C GLN A 36 -22.64 8.77 -6.66
N GLU A 37 -23.38 9.07 -5.58
CA GLU A 37 -22.98 10.04 -4.58
C GLU A 37 -21.64 9.69 -3.93
N ILE A 38 -21.45 8.43 -3.54
CA ILE A 38 -20.22 7.98 -2.86
C ILE A 38 -19.02 8.07 -3.81
N ILE A 39 -19.15 7.64 -5.06
CA ILE A 39 -18.01 7.65 -5.99
C ILE A 39 -17.66 9.07 -6.46
N MET A 40 -18.65 9.95 -6.59
CA MET A 40 -18.44 11.32 -7.09
C MET A 40 -18.03 12.31 -6.00
N ASN A 41 -18.54 12.16 -4.77
CA ASN A 41 -18.47 13.21 -3.76
C ASN A 41 -17.64 12.83 -2.53
N PHE A 42 -17.31 11.55 -2.36
CA PHE A 42 -16.49 11.09 -1.23
C PHE A 42 -15.07 10.76 -1.69
N PRO A 43 -14.08 10.85 -0.79
CA PRO A 43 -12.77 10.28 -1.08
C PRO A 43 -12.88 8.79 -1.39
N THR A 44 -12.06 8.32 -2.32
CA THR A 44 -12.01 6.91 -2.73
C THR A 44 -10.61 6.35 -2.52
N VAL A 45 -10.53 5.04 -2.34
CA VAL A 45 -9.27 4.29 -2.44
C VAL A 45 -9.30 3.48 -3.73
N TYR A 46 -8.16 3.31 -4.38
CA TYR A 46 -8.10 2.62 -5.65
C TYR A 46 -6.85 1.77 -5.77
N ILE A 47 -6.92 0.74 -6.63
CA ILE A 47 -5.82 -0.19 -6.87
C ILE A 47 -5.68 -0.39 -8.37
N HIS A 48 -4.57 0.08 -8.95
CA HIS A 48 -4.12 -0.36 -10.26
C HIS A 48 -3.40 -1.69 -10.10
N ASN A 49 -3.67 -2.65 -10.97
CA ASN A 49 -2.97 -3.92 -10.95
C ASN A 49 -2.83 -4.51 -12.35
N TRP A 50 -1.74 -5.22 -12.56
CA TRP A 50 -1.44 -5.95 -13.79
C TRP A 50 -0.62 -7.19 -13.49
N GLN A 51 -0.61 -8.13 -14.41
CA GLN A 51 0.25 -9.31 -14.32
C GLN A 51 1.51 -9.11 -15.14
N ASP A 52 2.66 -9.48 -14.58
CA ASP A 52 3.92 -9.60 -15.28
C ASP A 52 4.58 -10.93 -14.93
N SER A 53 4.84 -11.75 -15.98
CA SER A 53 5.47 -13.07 -15.83
C SER A 53 4.76 -14.02 -14.84
N GLY A 54 3.43 -13.89 -14.70
CA GLY A 54 2.60 -14.71 -13.83
C GLY A 54 2.39 -14.16 -12.42
N ASP A 55 3.13 -13.15 -12.00
CA ASP A 55 2.97 -12.45 -10.73
C ASP A 55 2.24 -11.12 -10.91
N PHE A 56 1.74 -10.55 -9.82
CA PHE A 56 1.07 -9.26 -9.83
C PHE A 56 2.03 -8.14 -9.45
N GLU A 57 1.85 -7.01 -10.09
CA GLU A 57 2.33 -5.72 -9.62
C GLU A 57 1.14 -4.82 -9.34
N VAL A 58 1.21 -4.00 -8.29
CA VAL A 58 0.09 -3.16 -7.85
C VAL A 58 0.55 -1.76 -7.49
N TYR A 59 -0.33 -0.80 -7.68
CA TYR A 59 -0.25 0.53 -7.10
C TYR A 59 -1.52 0.77 -6.31
N VAL A 60 -1.40 1.16 -5.04
CA VAL A 60 -2.53 1.53 -4.19
C VAL A 60 -2.50 3.04 -4.00
N GLY A 61 -3.65 3.69 -4.09
CA GLY A 61 -3.74 5.13 -3.90
C GLY A 61 -5.09 5.54 -3.31
N GLU A 62 -5.16 6.77 -2.83
CA GLU A 62 -6.40 7.42 -2.43
C GLU A 62 -6.58 8.76 -3.14
N SER A 63 -7.82 9.19 -3.32
CA SER A 63 -8.11 10.46 -3.99
C SER A 63 -9.47 11.03 -3.56
N ASN A 64 -9.55 12.35 -3.50
CA ASN A 64 -10.84 13.04 -3.39
C ASN A 64 -11.58 13.10 -4.75
N ASP A 65 -10.88 12.84 -5.86
CA ASP A 65 -11.42 12.82 -7.21
C ASP A 65 -10.68 11.71 -7.99
N ILE A 66 -11.32 10.55 -8.05
CA ILE A 66 -10.74 9.35 -8.67
C ILE A 66 -10.55 9.54 -10.18
N PHE A 67 -11.47 10.19 -10.86
CA PHE A 67 -11.43 10.36 -12.31
C PHE A 67 -10.27 11.27 -12.72
N LYS A 68 -10.14 12.43 -12.06
CA LYS A 68 -9.02 13.35 -12.29
C LYS A 68 -7.69 12.69 -11.97
N ARG A 69 -7.62 11.97 -10.84
CA ARG A 69 -6.39 11.31 -10.40
C ARG A 69 -5.95 10.22 -11.36
N THR A 70 -6.87 9.38 -11.81
CA THR A 70 -6.56 8.30 -12.76
C THR A 70 -6.13 8.85 -14.12
N ARG A 71 -6.76 9.93 -14.61
CA ARG A 71 -6.29 10.61 -15.83
C ARG A 71 -4.86 11.13 -15.70
N GLN A 72 -4.47 11.66 -14.54
CA GLN A 72 -3.08 12.06 -14.29
C GLN A 72 -2.11 10.87 -14.36
N HIS A 73 -2.52 9.68 -13.93
CA HIS A 73 -1.72 8.47 -14.09
C HIS A 73 -1.56 8.10 -15.57
N TYR A 74 -2.61 8.18 -16.38
CA TYR A 74 -2.52 7.92 -17.82
C TYR A 74 -1.66 8.94 -18.55
N ASP A 75 -1.70 10.22 -18.16
CA ASP A 75 -0.81 11.24 -18.72
C ASP A 75 0.66 10.95 -18.36
N ALA A 76 0.93 10.52 -17.13
CA ALA A 76 2.26 10.11 -16.68
C ALA A 76 2.75 8.81 -17.32
N ALA A 77 1.86 7.95 -17.84
CA ALA A 77 2.18 6.67 -18.48
C ALA A 77 2.97 6.83 -19.79
N LEU A 78 3.00 8.02 -20.37
CA LEU A 78 3.84 8.35 -21.54
C LEU A 78 5.34 8.34 -21.21
N ASP A 79 5.71 8.49 -19.94
CA ASP A 79 7.10 8.35 -19.48
C ASP A 79 7.42 6.88 -19.19
N LYS A 80 8.16 6.23 -20.08
CA LYS A 80 8.54 4.81 -19.98
C LYS A 80 9.39 4.46 -18.75
N LYS A 81 9.93 5.44 -18.04
CA LYS A 81 10.72 5.23 -16.82
C LYS A 81 9.84 5.08 -15.58
N ARG A 82 8.55 5.37 -15.69
CA ARG A 82 7.60 5.32 -14.57
C ARG A 82 6.77 4.04 -14.63
N TRP A 83 6.32 3.57 -13.47
CA TRP A 83 5.45 2.40 -13.34
C TRP A 83 4.15 2.55 -14.17
N GLN A 84 3.65 3.79 -14.32
CA GLN A 84 2.43 4.08 -15.07
C GLN A 84 2.51 3.62 -16.53
N SER A 85 3.71 3.52 -17.13
CA SER A 85 3.85 3.00 -18.48
C SER A 85 3.29 1.58 -18.62
N LYS A 86 3.27 0.80 -17.53
CA LYS A 86 2.71 -0.55 -17.49
C LYS A 86 1.21 -0.57 -17.74
N LEU A 87 0.49 0.51 -17.43
CA LEU A 87 -0.95 0.64 -17.73
C LEU A 87 -1.23 0.62 -19.23
N LEU A 88 -0.28 1.06 -20.06
CA LEU A 88 -0.38 1.03 -21.52
C LEU A 88 0.13 -0.28 -22.12
N GLU A 89 1.05 -0.97 -21.46
CA GLU A 89 1.75 -2.15 -21.96
C GLU A 89 1.08 -3.47 -21.57
N LYS A 90 0.33 -3.48 -20.46
CA LYS A 90 -0.24 -4.70 -19.85
C LYS A 90 -1.77 -4.66 -19.85
N ASP A 91 -2.39 -5.83 -19.70
CA ASP A 91 -3.84 -5.90 -19.42
C ASP A 91 -4.10 -5.53 -17.95
N ALA A 92 -4.08 -4.23 -17.68
CA ALA A 92 -4.24 -3.69 -16.35
C ALA A 92 -5.70 -3.60 -15.95
N ARG A 93 -5.97 -3.70 -14.64
CA ARG A 93 -7.28 -3.54 -14.02
C ARG A 93 -7.21 -2.46 -12.95
N LEU A 94 -8.29 -1.69 -12.86
CA LEU A 94 -8.50 -0.67 -11.83
C LEU A 94 -9.65 -1.11 -10.91
N PHE A 95 -9.36 -1.21 -9.61
CA PHE A 95 -10.41 -1.29 -8.59
C PHE A 95 -10.64 0.10 -8.00
N ILE A 96 -11.89 0.53 -7.97
CA ILE A 96 -12.35 1.75 -7.30
C ILE A 96 -13.16 1.33 -6.09
N ILE A 97 -12.80 1.86 -4.92
CA ILE A 97 -13.38 1.49 -3.63
C ILE A 97 -13.96 2.73 -2.99
N GLY A 98 -15.26 2.71 -2.74
CA GLY A 98 -16.01 3.76 -2.07
C GLY A 98 -16.69 3.25 -0.81
N HIS A 99 -16.92 4.14 0.17
CA HIS A 99 -17.69 3.86 1.38
C HIS A 99 -18.27 5.14 1.94
N GLU A 100 -19.49 5.09 2.49
CA GLU A 100 -20.18 6.27 3.05
C GLU A 100 -19.47 6.92 4.25
N HIS A 101 -18.58 6.19 4.93
CA HIS A 101 -17.77 6.71 6.03
C HIS A 101 -16.40 7.23 5.58
N PHE A 102 -16.10 7.18 4.28
CA PHE A 102 -14.81 7.63 3.80
C PHE A 102 -14.66 9.13 3.97
N ASN A 103 -13.59 9.49 4.62
CA ASN A 103 -13.01 10.81 4.69
C ASN A 103 -11.51 10.71 4.47
N LYS A 104 -10.83 11.82 4.31
CA LYS A 104 -9.38 11.84 3.99
C LYS A 104 -8.54 11.05 4.98
N SER A 105 -8.87 11.11 6.27
CA SER A 105 -8.13 10.39 7.31
C SER A 105 -8.31 8.88 7.17
N LEU A 106 -9.55 8.42 7.03
CA LEU A 106 -9.85 6.99 6.92
C LEU A 106 -9.30 6.40 5.62
N THR A 107 -9.38 7.13 4.49
CA THR A 107 -8.84 6.62 3.22
C THR A 107 -7.33 6.47 3.23
N LEU A 108 -6.59 7.36 3.90
CA LEU A 108 -5.15 7.21 4.12
C LEU A 108 -4.81 5.96 4.94
N ASP A 109 -5.57 5.67 6.00
CA ASP A 109 -5.36 4.47 6.82
C ASP A 109 -5.72 3.19 6.06
N ILE A 110 -6.78 3.22 5.24
CA ILE A 110 -7.17 2.09 4.37
C ILE A 110 -6.11 1.87 3.29
N GLU A 111 -5.63 2.92 2.61
CA GLU A 111 -4.55 2.87 1.63
C GLU A 111 -3.31 2.20 2.23
N ASN A 112 -2.85 2.68 3.39
CA ASN A 112 -1.68 2.15 4.07
C ASN A 112 -1.87 0.67 4.43
N ARG A 113 -3.04 0.29 4.95
CA ARG A 113 -3.34 -1.09 5.31
C ARG A 113 -3.43 -2.00 4.07
N LEU A 114 -3.97 -1.50 2.96
CA LEU A 114 -3.97 -2.23 1.69
C LEU A 114 -2.55 -2.48 1.19
N MET A 115 -1.69 -1.46 1.20
CA MET A 115 -0.27 -1.63 0.84
C MET A 115 0.40 -2.71 1.69
N HIS A 116 0.17 -2.66 3.01
CA HIS A 116 0.70 -3.64 3.95
C HIS A 116 0.25 -5.09 3.62
N TYR A 117 -1.04 -5.26 3.31
CA TYR A 117 -1.57 -6.56 2.92
C TYR A 117 -1.02 -7.01 1.56
N MET A 118 -0.96 -6.11 0.58
CA MET A 118 -0.43 -6.41 -0.75
C MET A 118 1.03 -6.86 -0.72
N MET A 119 1.88 -6.20 0.07
CA MET A 119 3.27 -6.64 0.28
C MET A 119 3.37 -8.06 0.86
N SER A 120 2.33 -8.53 1.52
CA SER A 120 2.29 -9.83 2.18
C SER A 120 1.65 -10.93 1.33
N VAL A 121 1.21 -10.62 0.12
CA VAL A 121 0.67 -11.60 -0.84
C VAL A 121 1.80 -12.23 -1.62
N ASP A 122 1.95 -13.55 -1.54
CA ASP A 122 3.03 -14.29 -2.21
C ASP A 122 3.12 -14.02 -3.73
N ARG A 123 1.97 -13.76 -4.38
CA ARG A 123 1.84 -13.48 -5.80
C ARG A 123 2.02 -12.01 -6.19
N VAL A 124 2.17 -11.11 -5.23
CA VAL A 124 2.47 -9.68 -5.47
C VAL A 124 3.97 -9.49 -5.39
N LYS A 125 4.57 -9.15 -6.53
CA LYS A 125 6.00 -8.97 -6.67
C LYS A 125 6.44 -7.55 -6.34
N HIS A 126 5.57 -6.58 -6.65
CA HIS A 126 5.89 -5.16 -6.45
C HIS A 126 4.66 -4.35 -6.05
N VAL A 127 4.85 -3.46 -5.07
CA VAL A 127 3.87 -2.45 -4.67
C VAL A 127 4.51 -1.08 -4.90
N HIS A 128 3.99 -0.31 -5.87
CA HIS A 128 4.65 0.88 -6.41
C HIS A 128 4.44 2.17 -5.60
N ASN A 129 3.47 2.23 -4.70
CA ASN A 129 3.25 3.40 -3.85
C ASN A 129 3.45 3.03 -2.39
N LEU A 130 4.65 3.18 -1.92
CA LEU A 130 4.99 2.94 -0.54
C LEU A 130 5.30 4.30 0.10
N ARG A 131 4.25 4.99 0.57
CA ARG A 131 4.39 6.22 1.35
C ARG A 131 4.18 5.92 2.81
N ASP A 132 5.00 6.52 3.67
CA ASP A 132 4.71 6.56 5.09
C ASP A 132 3.44 7.39 5.32
N ASN A 133 2.48 6.79 6.02
CA ASN A 133 1.35 7.56 6.53
C ASN A 133 1.77 8.20 7.86
N PRO A 134 2.00 9.51 7.91
CA PRO A 134 2.41 10.20 9.13
C PRO A 134 1.28 10.23 10.18
N GLN A 135 0.10 9.76 9.83
CA GLN A 135 -1.06 9.75 10.71
C GLN A 135 -0.89 8.72 11.81
N THR A 136 -1.08 9.14 13.05
CA THR A 136 -0.81 8.31 14.23
C THR A 136 -1.91 7.34 14.58
N SER A 137 -3.18 7.66 14.30
CA SER A 137 -4.31 6.77 14.51
C SER A 137 -5.60 7.37 13.94
N TYR A 138 -6.47 6.52 13.38
CA TYR A 138 -7.85 6.84 13.11
C TYR A 138 -8.72 6.50 14.34
N TYR A 139 -9.65 7.36 14.66
CA TYR A 139 -10.64 7.10 15.70
C TYR A 139 -12.05 7.15 15.08
N PRO A 140 -12.84 6.09 15.23
CA PRO A 140 -12.64 4.87 16.02
C PRO A 140 -11.97 3.71 15.25
N MET A 141 -10.99 3.06 15.86
CA MET A 141 -10.23 1.95 15.26
C MET A 141 -11.07 0.73 14.92
N GLU A 142 -12.09 0.41 15.73
CA GLU A 142 -12.99 -0.72 15.49
C GLU A 142 -13.76 -0.56 14.17
N GLU A 143 -14.14 0.66 13.82
CA GLU A 143 -14.80 0.99 12.58
C GLU A 143 -13.86 0.77 11.38
N LEU A 144 -12.62 1.23 11.47
CA LEU A 144 -11.58 1.00 10.46
C LEU A 144 -11.38 -0.51 10.22
N ASP A 145 -11.28 -1.31 11.27
CA ASP A 145 -11.07 -2.76 11.18
C ASP A 145 -12.23 -3.45 10.46
N GLU A 146 -13.46 -3.08 10.78
CA GLU A 146 -14.64 -3.67 10.16
C GLU A 146 -14.79 -3.25 8.70
N ILE A 147 -14.61 -1.96 8.38
CA ILE A 147 -14.65 -1.44 7.01
C ILE A 147 -13.57 -2.13 6.18
N PHE A 148 -12.33 -2.19 6.67
CA PHE A 148 -11.23 -2.82 5.97
C PHE A 148 -11.49 -4.30 5.68
N SER A 149 -11.96 -5.06 6.67
CA SER A 149 -12.31 -6.48 6.47
C SER A 149 -13.43 -6.68 5.45
N LYS A 150 -14.39 -5.77 5.38
CA LYS A 150 -15.44 -5.79 4.34
C LYS A 150 -14.87 -5.49 2.96
N ILE A 151 -13.97 -4.51 2.84
CA ILE A 151 -13.25 -4.18 1.61
C ILE A 151 -12.45 -5.39 1.14
N TRP A 152 -11.59 -5.94 1.99
CA TRP A 152 -10.74 -7.08 1.62
C TRP A 152 -11.56 -8.30 1.16
N ARG A 153 -12.64 -8.60 1.87
CA ARG A 153 -13.57 -9.68 1.47
C ARG A 153 -14.30 -9.42 0.15
N GLY A 154 -14.62 -8.15 -0.13
CA GLY A 154 -15.21 -7.74 -1.41
C GLY A 154 -14.20 -7.91 -2.55
N LEU A 155 -13.01 -7.35 -2.42
CA LEU A 155 -11.91 -7.50 -3.39
C LEU A 155 -11.56 -8.98 -3.66
N ARG A 156 -11.59 -9.81 -2.61
CA ARG A 156 -11.37 -11.26 -2.75
C ARG A 156 -12.42 -11.97 -3.59
N LYS A 157 -13.65 -11.47 -3.70
CA LYS A 157 -14.66 -12.06 -4.59
C LYS A 157 -14.30 -11.83 -6.05
N GLU A 158 -13.69 -10.67 -6.34
CA GLU A 158 -13.28 -10.31 -7.68
C GLU A 158 -12.01 -11.06 -8.11
N ASN A 159 -11.02 -11.17 -7.21
CA ASN A 159 -9.78 -11.88 -7.52
C ASN A 159 -9.20 -12.57 -6.27
N LYS A 160 -9.33 -13.89 -6.19
CA LYS A 160 -8.86 -14.69 -5.04
C LYS A 160 -7.34 -14.87 -5.00
N GLU A 161 -6.67 -14.75 -6.13
CA GLU A 161 -5.21 -14.87 -6.22
C GLU A 161 -4.52 -13.60 -5.74
N LEU A 162 -5.03 -12.45 -6.16
CA LEU A 162 -4.52 -11.14 -5.74
C LEU A 162 -4.93 -10.81 -4.29
N PHE A 163 -6.10 -11.27 -3.85
CA PHE A 163 -6.62 -11.02 -2.51
C PHE A 163 -6.89 -12.34 -1.74
N PRO A 164 -5.86 -12.99 -1.17
CA PRO A 164 -6.04 -14.20 -0.38
C PRO A 164 -6.83 -13.92 0.92
N THR A 165 -7.05 -14.93 1.75
CA THR A 165 -7.72 -14.75 3.06
C THR A 165 -6.89 -13.88 3.99
N GLU A 166 -7.53 -13.06 4.83
CA GLU A 166 -6.85 -12.23 5.83
C GLU A 166 -5.99 -13.08 6.78
N SER A 167 -6.43 -14.28 7.13
CA SER A 167 -5.64 -15.19 7.97
C SER A 167 -4.32 -15.56 7.29
N LYS A 168 -4.35 -15.89 5.99
CA LYS A 168 -3.12 -16.20 5.24
C LYS A 168 -2.16 -15.01 5.23
N ILE A 169 -2.68 -13.79 5.07
CA ILE A 169 -1.87 -12.56 5.13
C ILE A 169 -1.26 -12.39 6.53
N LYS A 170 -2.09 -12.39 7.57
CA LYS A 170 -1.66 -12.16 8.97
C LYS A 170 -0.68 -13.23 9.47
N ASP A 171 -0.73 -14.42 8.92
CA ASP A 171 0.20 -15.51 9.27
C ASP A 171 1.54 -15.45 8.53
N SER A 172 1.61 -14.70 7.44
CA SER A 172 2.84 -14.60 6.64
C SER A 172 3.99 -13.96 7.43
N ALA A 173 5.21 -14.40 7.14
CA ALA A 173 6.42 -13.83 7.75
C ALA A 173 6.62 -12.37 7.31
N ILE A 174 6.25 -12.04 6.08
CA ILE A 174 6.35 -10.69 5.52
C ILE A 174 5.43 -9.74 6.27
N TYR A 175 4.17 -10.13 6.51
CA TYR A 175 3.23 -9.31 7.30
C TYR A 175 3.77 -9.06 8.71
N LYS A 176 4.23 -10.11 9.39
CA LYS A 176 4.77 -10.03 10.76
C LYS A 176 6.04 -9.17 10.87
N ALA A 177 6.81 -9.07 9.79
CA ALA A 177 8.03 -8.28 9.71
C ALA A 177 7.87 -6.97 8.90
N SER A 178 6.65 -6.61 8.53
CA SER A 178 6.41 -5.48 7.63
C SER A 178 7.01 -4.17 8.14
N PRO A 179 7.61 -3.39 7.23
CA PRO A 179 8.11 -2.05 7.54
C PRO A 179 7.02 -1.04 7.90
N LEU A 180 5.76 -1.35 7.54
CA LEU A 180 4.61 -0.47 7.75
C LEU A 180 3.95 -0.65 9.14
N HIS A 181 4.49 -1.51 9.99
CA HIS A 181 4.09 -1.53 11.39
C HIS A 181 4.51 -0.24 12.09
N LYS A 182 3.59 0.33 12.85
CA LYS A 182 3.87 1.52 13.66
C LYS A 182 5.01 1.23 14.64
N LEU A 183 6.04 2.03 14.56
CA LEU A 183 7.16 1.99 15.50
C LEU A 183 6.77 2.66 16.82
N THR A 184 7.34 2.19 17.92
CA THR A 184 7.33 2.93 19.17
C THR A 184 8.26 4.14 19.05
N LYS A 185 8.10 5.14 19.94
CA LYS A 185 8.97 6.34 19.94
C LYS A 185 10.46 6.00 20.06
N ASP A 186 10.79 4.95 20.79
CA ASP A 186 12.19 4.52 20.96
C ASP A 186 12.70 3.78 19.72
N GLN A 187 11.85 3.00 19.06
CA GLN A 187 12.17 2.38 17.76
C GLN A 187 12.35 3.44 16.66
N GLU A 188 11.51 4.48 16.61
CA GLU A 188 11.68 5.61 15.67
C GLU A 188 13.01 6.35 15.89
N LYS A 189 13.36 6.65 17.14
CA LYS A 189 14.66 7.25 17.47
C LYS A 189 15.82 6.36 17.02
N ALA A 190 15.74 5.06 17.30
CA ALA A 190 16.75 4.11 16.89
C ALA A 190 16.87 4.03 15.36
N ARG A 191 15.74 3.95 14.63
CA ARG A 191 15.72 3.96 13.16
C ARG A 191 16.41 5.20 12.61
N ASN A 192 16.01 6.39 13.06
CA ASN A 192 16.55 7.65 12.58
C ASN A 192 18.07 7.77 12.85
N LEU A 193 18.53 7.30 14.01
CA LEU A 193 19.95 7.25 14.33
C LEU A 193 20.72 6.30 13.41
N ILE A 194 20.17 5.13 13.10
CA ILE A 194 20.78 4.17 12.18
C ILE A 194 20.91 4.78 10.78
N ILE A 195 19.82 5.36 10.28
CA ILE A 195 19.79 6.02 8.96
C ILE A 195 20.86 7.12 8.88
N GLN A 196 20.90 8.00 9.89
CA GLN A 196 21.92 9.05 9.96
C GLN A 196 23.33 8.48 9.90
N LYS A 197 23.63 7.44 10.69
CA LYS A 197 24.95 6.78 10.69
C LYS A 197 25.30 6.15 9.35
N VAL A 198 24.34 5.53 8.67
CA VAL A 198 24.55 4.95 7.34
C VAL A 198 24.93 6.05 6.34
N PHE A 199 24.19 7.16 6.30
CA PHE A 199 24.50 8.25 5.38
C PHE A 199 25.85 8.91 5.68
N MET A 200 26.17 9.14 6.95
CA MET A 200 27.49 9.69 7.34
C MET A 200 28.62 8.74 6.91
N ALA A 201 28.46 7.44 7.09
CA ALA A 201 29.44 6.45 6.66
C ALA A 201 29.62 6.43 5.14
N MET A 202 28.54 6.56 4.39
CA MET A 202 28.59 6.65 2.92
C MET A 202 29.30 7.92 2.44
N GLU A 203 29.03 9.07 3.05
CA GLU A 203 29.69 10.34 2.72
C GLU A 203 31.19 10.31 3.03
N ASN A 204 31.59 9.67 4.11
CA ASN A 204 32.99 9.57 4.52
C ASN A 204 33.74 8.40 3.86
N GLY A 205 33.03 7.49 3.16
CA GLY A 205 33.63 6.26 2.62
C GLY A 205 34.05 5.26 3.70
N GLU A 206 33.44 5.31 4.88
CA GLU A 206 33.77 4.48 6.03
C GLU A 206 32.87 3.24 6.11
N LYS A 207 33.44 2.14 6.65
CA LYS A 207 32.63 0.96 7.01
C LYS A 207 32.15 1.09 8.44
N GLN A 208 30.84 0.88 8.63
CA GLN A 208 30.25 0.90 9.96
C GLN A 208 29.57 -0.43 10.30
N LEU A 209 29.65 -0.81 11.58
CA LEU A 209 28.94 -1.95 12.15
C LEU A 209 28.02 -1.43 13.26
N ILE A 210 26.72 -1.61 13.09
CA ILE A 210 25.70 -1.14 14.03
C ILE A 210 25.05 -2.35 14.69
N PHE A 211 25.13 -2.45 16.00
CA PHE A 211 24.44 -3.48 16.78
C PHE A 211 23.14 -2.92 17.37
N ILE A 212 22.06 -3.67 17.18
CA ILE A 212 20.75 -3.39 17.81
C ILE A 212 20.51 -4.47 18.86
N ASP A 213 20.60 -4.09 20.13
CA ASP A 213 20.32 -4.96 21.26
C ASP A 213 18.90 -4.69 21.82
N GLY A 214 18.34 -5.70 22.47
CA GLY A 214 17.04 -5.65 23.11
C GLY A 214 16.50 -7.04 23.42
N GLU A 215 15.57 -7.14 24.35
CA GLU A 215 14.94 -8.40 24.76
C GLU A 215 14.17 -9.10 23.64
N ALA A 216 13.84 -10.37 23.82
CA ALA A 216 12.96 -11.08 22.90
C ALA A 216 11.58 -10.42 22.85
N GLY A 217 11.03 -10.23 21.64
CA GLY A 217 9.72 -9.61 21.46
C GLY A 217 9.71 -8.08 21.39
N THR A 218 10.84 -7.38 21.55
CA THR A 218 10.92 -5.90 21.48
C THR A 218 10.77 -5.31 20.07
N GLY A 219 10.50 -6.15 19.06
CA GLY A 219 10.26 -5.69 17.69
C GLY A 219 11.52 -5.36 16.89
N LYS A 220 12.69 -5.93 17.24
CA LYS A 220 13.94 -5.75 16.45
C LYS A 220 13.78 -6.04 14.97
N THR A 221 13.01 -7.07 14.62
CA THR A 221 12.73 -7.42 13.22
C THR A 221 11.95 -6.32 12.52
N VAL A 222 10.94 -5.76 13.19
CA VAL A 222 10.13 -4.65 12.67
C VAL A 222 11.00 -3.40 12.48
N LEU A 223 11.85 -3.07 13.47
CA LEU A 223 12.78 -1.95 13.38
C LEU A 223 13.75 -2.12 12.20
N ASN A 224 14.33 -3.32 12.03
CA ASN A 224 15.24 -3.59 10.92
C ASN A 224 14.53 -3.49 9.56
N SER A 225 13.32 -4.03 9.43
CA SER A 225 12.55 -3.95 8.20
C SER A 225 12.17 -2.51 7.86
N SER A 226 11.74 -1.72 8.86
CA SER A 226 11.43 -0.30 8.68
C SER A 226 12.66 0.51 8.30
N THR A 227 13.81 0.25 8.94
CA THR A 227 15.09 0.92 8.62
C THR A 227 15.55 0.61 7.19
N PHE A 228 15.49 -0.67 6.81
CA PHE A 228 15.85 -1.11 5.45
C PHE A 228 14.97 -0.43 4.41
N TYR A 229 13.67 -0.41 4.65
CA TYR A 229 12.70 0.19 3.75
C TYR A 229 12.92 1.70 3.58
N GLU A 230 13.12 2.42 4.67
CA GLU A 230 13.42 3.85 4.65
C GLU A 230 14.71 4.17 3.89
N LEU A 231 15.78 3.38 4.12
CA LEU A 231 17.04 3.51 3.39
C LEU A 231 16.85 3.28 1.88
N TYR A 232 16.02 2.31 1.51
CA TYR A 232 15.69 2.04 0.12
C TYR A 232 14.98 3.23 -0.53
N CYS A 233 13.94 3.77 0.12
CA CYS A 233 13.20 4.94 -0.37
C CYS A 233 14.09 6.16 -0.54
N LEU A 234 14.92 6.47 0.46
CA LEU A 234 15.85 7.60 0.42
C LEU A 234 16.95 7.44 -0.65
N ALA A 235 17.36 6.22 -0.94
CA ALA A 235 18.31 5.95 -2.02
C ALA A 235 17.68 6.18 -3.41
N GLU A 236 16.45 5.73 -3.60
CA GLU A 236 15.69 5.98 -4.83
C GLU A 236 15.46 7.48 -5.07
N GLU A 237 15.05 8.23 -4.03
CA GLU A 237 14.83 9.68 -4.11
C GLU A 237 16.12 10.45 -4.44
N SER A 238 17.26 9.99 -3.93
CA SER A 238 18.56 10.63 -4.13
C SER A 238 19.31 10.15 -5.37
N ASN A 239 18.74 9.25 -6.16
CA ASN A 239 19.39 8.64 -7.34
C ASN A 239 20.76 7.99 -7.01
N LYS A 240 20.92 7.49 -5.77
CA LYS A 240 22.13 6.81 -5.30
C LYS A 240 21.95 5.30 -5.45
N GLU A 241 22.90 4.63 -6.08
CA GLU A 241 22.96 3.16 -6.04
C GLU A 241 23.25 2.70 -4.61
N LEU A 242 22.23 2.17 -3.94
CA LEU A 242 22.34 1.53 -2.63
C LEU A 242 21.98 0.05 -2.76
N SER A 243 22.92 -0.82 -2.48
CA SER A 243 22.64 -2.26 -2.37
C SER A 243 22.43 -2.60 -0.90
N CYS A 244 21.20 -2.94 -0.55
CA CYS A 244 20.84 -3.32 0.82
C CYS A 244 20.48 -4.81 0.90
N HIS A 245 21.02 -5.51 1.92
CA HIS A 245 20.72 -6.91 2.17
C HIS A 245 20.37 -7.15 3.64
N ILE A 246 19.26 -7.82 3.91
CA ILE A 246 18.92 -8.28 5.26
C ILE A 246 19.26 -9.77 5.38
N LEU A 247 20.21 -10.10 6.26
CA LEU A 247 20.55 -11.47 6.59
C LEU A 247 20.00 -11.83 7.97
N LYS A 248 19.13 -12.86 8.02
CA LYS A 248 18.63 -13.41 9.27
C LYS A 248 19.44 -14.68 9.62
N LEU A 249 20.26 -14.59 10.63
CA LEU A 249 20.91 -15.76 11.22
C LEU A 249 19.92 -16.44 12.18
N SER A 250 19.38 -17.60 11.81
CA SER A 250 18.63 -18.45 12.73
C SER A 250 19.61 -19.36 13.48
N LYS A 251 19.62 -19.28 14.81
CA LYS A 251 20.27 -20.35 15.60
C LYS A 251 19.38 -21.59 15.45
N HIS A 252 19.84 -22.57 14.67
CA HIS A 252 19.31 -23.92 14.83
C HIS A 252 19.72 -24.41 16.24
N LYS A 253 18.72 -24.69 17.08
CA LYS A 253 18.89 -25.51 18.26
C LYS A 253 18.79 -26.97 17.87
#